data_a461f461150d002437448f7117d723b4
#
_entry.id   a461f461150d002437448f7117d723b4
#
_cell.length_a   1.000
_cell.length_b   1.000
_cell.length_c   1.000
_cell.angle_alpha   90.00
_cell.angle_beta   90.00
_cell.angle_gamma   90.00
#
_symmetry.space_group_name_H-M   'P 1'
#
loop_
_entity.id
_entity.type
_entity.pdbx_description
1 polymer ?
#
loop_
_entity_poly.entity_id
_entity_poly.type
_entity_poly.pdbx_seq_one_letter_code
_entity_poly.pdbx_strand_id
1 'polypeptide(L)'
;LLADRRSREAVLIDPVFEQAQRDAALIQELDLKLVATLDTHVHADHVTGAWLFKQRCGSAITLGAATGAAGADRYLAHGDRVQFGGRYLEVRATPGHTLGCVTYVLDDESIAFTGDCLLIRGSGRTDFQHGDARAMYRSVRGQILTLPPFCLLYPAHDYRGLTVTSVEEERRYNPRLGGEIGEGDFVGYMNNLGLPHPKLMDVAVPANLCCGRPDGPATLPPEPSWAPLTYTFAGIFEIQPEALEECATSIQIIDVRERDEFDGPLGRIHGAKWIPLGELPARTAELARDRPVVAVCRSGARSAQASVLLSKGGFSDVANLAGGMLRWRAEGHPVEGARD
;
A
#
# COMPACT_ATOMS: atom_id res chain seq x y z
N LEU A 1 -6.14 -1.63 -4.75
CA LEU A 1 -6.47 -0.54 -5.67
C LEU A 1 -7.17 -1.09 -6.91
N LEU A 2 -8.34 -0.55 -7.24
CA LEU A 2 -9.07 -0.82 -8.48
C LEU A 2 -9.29 0.48 -9.24
N ALA A 3 -9.22 0.43 -10.57
CA ALA A 3 -9.43 1.61 -11.41
C ALA A 3 -10.19 1.26 -12.69
N ASP A 4 -11.06 2.16 -13.12
CA ASP A 4 -11.64 2.12 -14.45
C ASP A 4 -10.63 2.72 -15.47
N ARG A 5 -10.26 1.92 -16.46
CA ARG A 5 -9.27 2.31 -17.46
C ARG A 5 -9.66 3.53 -18.31
N ARG A 6 -10.95 3.79 -18.50
CA ARG A 6 -11.44 4.89 -19.33
C ARG A 6 -11.48 6.21 -18.59
N SER A 7 -12.12 6.21 -17.42
CA SER A 7 -12.27 7.42 -16.60
C SER A 7 -11.06 7.72 -15.73
N ARG A 8 -10.17 6.74 -15.51
CA ARG A 8 -9.06 6.79 -14.55
C ARG A 8 -9.52 6.93 -13.10
N GLU A 9 -10.82 6.84 -12.83
CA GLU A 9 -11.35 6.83 -11.47
C GLU A 9 -11.02 5.52 -10.77
N ALA A 10 -10.61 5.62 -9.51
CA ALA A 10 -10.12 4.52 -8.72
C ALA A 10 -10.71 4.49 -7.32
N VAL A 11 -10.75 3.32 -6.73
CA VAL A 11 -11.03 3.08 -5.31
C VAL A 11 -9.89 2.31 -4.65
N LEU A 12 -9.60 2.63 -3.40
CA LEU A 12 -8.59 1.95 -2.60
C LEU A 12 -9.27 1.22 -1.43
N ILE A 13 -9.02 -0.07 -1.30
CA ILE A 13 -9.65 -0.94 -0.30
C ILE A 13 -8.65 -1.21 0.81
N ASP A 14 -9.08 -1.06 2.07
CA ASP A 14 -8.30 -1.25 3.29
C ASP A 14 -6.94 -0.52 3.28
N PRO A 15 -6.93 0.82 3.10
CA PRO A 15 -5.69 1.59 3.07
C PRO A 15 -5.01 1.59 4.45
N VAL A 16 -3.71 1.30 4.50
CA VAL A 16 -2.92 1.31 5.73
C VAL A 16 -2.27 2.69 5.92
N PHE A 17 -2.42 3.28 7.12
CA PHE A 17 -1.94 4.63 7.44
C PHE A 17 -0.43 4.79 7.14
N GLU A 18 0.40 3.86 7.60
CA GLU A 18 1.84 3.90 7.41
C GLU A 18 2.27 3.67 5.95
N GLN A 19 1.36 3.14 5.11
CA GLN A 19 1.60 2.92 3.68
C GLN A 19 0.97 4.00 2.78
N ALA A 20 0.28 4.98 3.36
CA ALA A 20 -0.48 5.96 2.59
C ALA A 20 0.38 6.79 1.62
N GLN A 21 1.65 7.09 1.98
CA GLN A 21 2.56 7.80 1.08
C GLN A 21 2.92 6.95 -0.15
N ARG A 22 3.21 5.67 0.04
CA ARG A 22 3.50 4.71 -1.03
C ARG A 22 2.28 4.51 -1.94
N ASP A 23 1.10 4.33 -1.35
CA ASP A 23 -0.13 4.11 -2.11
C ASP A 23 -0.53 5.36 -2.89
N ALA A 24 -0.29 6.56 -2.32
CA ALA A 24 -0.47 7.83 -3.03
C ALA A 24 0.50 7.98 -4.21
N ALA A 25 1.75 7.54 -4.06
CA ALA A 25 2.72 7.52 -5.15
C ALA A 25 2.25 6.60 -6.29
N LEU A 26 1.75 5.40 -5.99
CA LEU A 26 1.19 4.50 -6.99
C LEU A 26 0.01 5.12 -7.75
N ILE A 27 -0.91 5.79 -7.03
CA ILE A 27 -2.05 6.48 -7.63
C ILE A 27 -1.58 7.57 -8.60
N GLN A 28 -0.54 8.32 -8.21
CA GLN A 28 0.07 9.36 -9.03
C GLN A 28 0.81 8.79 -10.24
N GLU A 29 1.66 7.78 -10.06
CA GLU A 29 2.42 7.12 -11.14
C GLU A 29 1.50 6.53 -12.22
N LEU A 30 0.34 6.00 -11.78
CA LEU A 30 -0.67 5.46 -12.67
C LEU A 30 -1.64 6.53 -13.22
N ASP A 31 -1.45 7.82 -12.87
CA ASP A 31 -2.32 8.93 -13.25
C ASP A 31 -3.81 8.63 -12.95
N LEU A 32 -4.11 8.21 -11.72
CA LEU A 32 -5.45 7.84 -11.27
C LEU A 32 -6.08 8.93 -10.41
N LYS A 33 -7.40 9.03 -10.49
CA LYS A 33 -8.23 9.87 -9.61
C LYS A 33 -8.89 8.99 -8.55
N LEU A 34 -8.37 9.02 -7.32
CA LEU A 34 -8.99 8.31 -6.21
C LEU A 34 -10.31 8.96 -5.82
N VAL A 35 -11.43 8.24 -6.00
CA VAL A 35 -12.77 8.76 -5.69
C VAL A 35 -13.26 8.32 -4.31
N ALA A 36 -12.83 7.16 -3.83
CA ALA A 36 -13.17 6.66 -2.49
C ALA A 36 -12.11 5.73 -1.91
N THR A 37 -12.01 5.73 -0.59
CA THR A 37 -11.43 4.66 0.22
C THR A 37 -12.54 3.81 0.81
N LEU A 38 -12.33 2.50 0.88
CA LEU A 38 -13.31 1.53 1.37
C LEU A 38 -12.66 0.65 2.40
N ASP A 39 -13.12 0.68 3.65
CA ASP A 39 -12.69 -0.29 4.65
C ASP A 39 -13.69 -1.47 4.69
N THR A 40 -13.17 -2.69 4.67
CA THR A 40 -13.99 -3.91 4.76
C THR A 40 -14.57 -4.09 6.16
N HIS A 41 -13.88 -3.58 7.18
CA HIS A 41 -14.26 -3.63 8.58
C HIS A 41 -13.47 -2.61 9.41
N VAL A 42 -13.74 -2.49 10.70
CA VAL A 42 -12.90 -1.75 11.64
C VAL A 42 -11.71 -2.61 12.00
N HIS A 43 -10.54 -2.31 11.42
CA HIS A 43 -9.30 -3.07 11.62
C HIS A 43 -8.77 -2.95 13.04
N ALA A 44 -8.16 -4.04 13.55
CA ALA A 44 -7.56 -4.09 14.88
C ALA A 44 -6.02 -4.19 14.86
N ASP A 45 -5.43 -4.34 13.69
CA ASP A 45 -4.00 -4.59 13.45
C ASP A 45 -3.25 -3.38 12.88
N HIS A 46 -3.97 -2.45 12.25
CA HIS A 46 -3.44 -1.20 11.70
C HIS A 46 -4.46 -0.07 11.74
N VAL A 47 -3.99 1.17 11.65
CA VAL A 47 -4.86 2.34 11.45
C VAL A 47 -5.13 2.53 9.97
N THR A 48 -6.39 2.79 9.60
CA THR A 48 -6.74 3.08 8.21
C THR A 48 -6.14 4.41 7.72
N GLY A 49 -5.66 4.42 6.48
CA GLY A 49 -5.19 5.62 5.79
C GLY A 49 -6.31 6.50 5.20
N ALA A 50 -7.57 6.14 5.39
CA ALA A 50 -8.72 6.79 4.72
C ALA A 50 -8.76 8.30 4.94
N TRP A 51 -8.52 8.77 6.17
CA TRP A 51 -8.46 10.19 6.49
C TRP A 51 -7.36 10.92 5.72
N LEU A 52 -6.16 10.34 5.61
CA LEU A 52 -5.05 10.95 4.88
C LEU A 52 -5.37 11.15 3.40
N PHE A 53 -5.99 10.15 2.76
CA PHE A 53 -6.43 10.26 1.36
C PHE A 53 -7.53 11.29 1.18
N LYS A 54 -8.47 11.39 2.10
CA LYS A 54 -9.48 12.45 2.08
C LYS A 54 -8.83 13.83 2.14
N GLN A 55 -7.84 14.04 3.01
CA GLN A 55 -7.13 15.32 3.11
C GLN A 55 -6.28 15.62 1.85
N ARG A 56 -5.65 14.60 1.27
CA ARG A 56 -4.73 14.78 0.14
C ARG A 56 -5.46 15.00 -1.19
N CYS A 57 -6.47 14.22 -1.49
CA CYS A 57 -7.13 14.21 -2.81
C CYS A 57 -8.66 14.32 -2.78
N GLY A 58 -9.26 14.53 -1.61
CA GLY A 58 -10.70 14.69 -1.49
C GLY A 58 -11.51 13.42 -1.69
N SER A 59 -10.89 12.23 -1.61
CA SER A 59 -11.60 10.95 -1.73
C SER A 59 -12.64 10.77 -0.63
N ALA A 60 -13.78 10.16 -0.95
CA ALA A 60 -14.80 9.84 0.04
C ALA A 60 -14.35 8.69 0.94
N ILE A 61 -14.56 8.80 2.25
CA ILE A 61 -14.38 7.71 3.21
C ILE A 61 -15.67 6.88 3.25
N THR A 62 -15.54 5.58 3.03
CA THR A 62 -16.70 4.69 2.86
C THR A 62 -16.48 3.38 3.64
N LEU A 63 -17.45 2.98 4.46
CA LEU A 63 -17.41 1.72 5.22
C LEU A 63 -18.81 1.18 5.53
N GLY A 64 -18.88 -0.04 6.05
CA GLY A 64 -20.15 -0.69 6.38
C GLY A 64 -20.97 0.06 7.42
N ALA A 65 -22.29 0.14 7.22
CA ALA A 65 -23.18 0.89 8.11
C ALA A 65 -23.24 0.34 9.55
N ALA A 66 -22.96 -0.96 9.73
CA ALA A 66 -23.00 -1.60 11.04
C ALA A 66 -21.67 -1.53 11.81
N THR A 67 -20.67 -0.79 11.33
CA THR A 67 -19.34 -0.68 11.98
C THR A 67 -19.37 0.09 13.29
N GLY A 68 -20.35 0.97 13.49
CA GLY A 68 -20.37 1.91 14.61
C GLY A 68 -19.35 3.05 14.51
N ALA A 69 -18.57 3.12 13.42
CA ALA A 69 -17.62 4.20 13.20
C ALA A 69 -18.31 5.53 12.91
N ALA A 70 -17.64 6.64 13.23
CA ALA A 70 -18.11 8.00 13.00
C ALA A 70 -17.16 8.76 12.06
N GLY A 71 -17.73 9.67 11.25
CA GLY A 71 -16.91 10.56 10.40
C GLY A 71 -16.68 10.05 8.97
N ALA A 72 -17.30 8.95 8.56
CA ALA A 72 -17.33 8.54 7.16
C ALA A 72 -18.27 9.43 6.34
N ASP A 73 -17.97 9.58 5.05
CA ASP A 73 -18.84 10.29 4.11
C ASP A 73 -20.02 9.44 3.66
N ARG A 74 -19.83 8.11 3.63
CA ARG A 74 -20.88 7.15 3.27
C ARG A 74 -20.82 5.91 4.14
N TYR A 75 -21.98 5.50 4.60
CA TYR A 75 -22.20 4.24 5.30
C TYR A 75 -22.98 3.29 4.40
N LEU A 76 -22.42 2.13 4.14
CA LEU A 76 -22.90 1.20 3.13
C LEU A 76 -23.73 0.07 3.75
N ALA A 77 -24.93 -0.14 3.23
CA ALA A 77 -25.76 -1.28 3.53
C ALA A 77 -25.56 -2.41 2.51
N HIS A 78 -26.10 -3.60 2.83
CA HIS A 78 -26.13 -4.72 1.88
C HIS A 78 -26.87 -4.32 0.60
N GLY A 79 -26.28 -4.61 -0.56
CA GLY A 79 -26.82 -4.28 -1.88
C GLY A 79 -26.47 -2.88 -2.39
N ASP A 80 -25.85 -2.01 -1.57
CA ASP A 80 -25.37 -0.72 -2.03
C ASP A 80 -24.25 -0.87 -3.07
N ARG A 81 -24.02 0.18 -3.84
CA ARG A 81 -22.97 0.21 -4.87
C ARG A 81 -22.03 1.39 -4.66
N VAL A 82 -20.75 1.13 -4.82
CA VAL A 82 -19.70 2.15 -4.88
C VAL A 82 -19.22 2.29 -6.32
N GLN A 83 -19.59 3.41 -6.95
CA GLN A 83 -19.26 3.71 -8.34
C GLN A 83 -17.84 4.26 -8.47
N PHE A 84 -17.10 3.84 -9.51
CA PHE A 84 -15.84 4.44 -9.96
C PHE A 84 -15.76 4.34 -11.49
N GLY A 85 -16.01 5.45 -12.14
CA GLY A 85 -16.15 5.52 -13.60
C GLY A 85 -17.33 4.69 -14.12
N GLY A 86 -17.07 3.84 -15.09
CA GLY A 86 -18.04 2.92 -15.67
C GLY A 86 -18.26 1.63 -14.87
N ARG A 87 -17.54 1.45 -13.75
CA ARG A 87 -17.55 0.24 -12.92
C ARG A 87 -18.14 0.52 -11.54
N TYR A 88 -18.55 -0.53 -10.84
CA TYR A 88 -18.96 -0.43 -9.43
C TYR A 88 -18.57 -1.67 -8.62
N LEU A 89 -18.51 -1.48 -7.31
CA LEU A 89 -18.45 -2.56 -6.33
C LEU A 89 -19.81 -2.68 -5.65
N GLU A 90 -20.40 -3.88 -5.67
CA GLU A 90 -21.57 -4.23 -4.87
C GLU A 90 -21.13 -4.57 -3.44
N VAL A 91 -21.88 -4.07 -2.46
CA VAL A 91 -21.62 -4.29 -1.06
C VAL A 91 -22.43 -5.49 -0.57
N ARG A 92 -21.78 -6.52 -0.04
CA ARG A 92 -22.42 -7.63 0.65
C ARG A 92 -22.11 -7.54 2.14
N ALA A 93 -23.11 -7.35 2.98
CA ALA A 93 -22.91 -7.43 4.42
C ALA A 93 -22.49 -8.86 4.79
N THR A 94 -21.34 -8.98 5.44
CA THR A 94 -20.74 -10.27 5.82
C THR A 94 -20.30 -10.24 7.29
N PRO A 95 -21.24 -9.98 8.24
CA PRO A 95 -20.91 -9.95 9.66
C PRO A 95 -20.37 -11.28 10.15
N GLY A 96 -19.51 -11.22 11.17
CA GLY A 96 -18.97 -12.42 11.81
C GLY A 96 -17.59 -12.24 12.40
N HIS A 97 -16.62 -11.74 11.64
CA HIS A 97 -15.33 -11.32 12.21
C HIS A 97 -15.54 -10.05 13.07
N THR A 98 -16.20 -9.05 12.52
CA THR A 98 -16.83 -7.97 13.28
C THR A 98 -18.28 -7.81 12.85
N LEU A 99 -19.10 -7.08 13.63
CA LEU A 99 -20.50 -6.81 13.26
C LEU A 99 -20.61 -6.04 11.94
N GLY A 100 -19.67 -5.14 11.66
CA GLY A 100 -19.70 -4.22 10.52
C GLY A 100 -19.00 -4.73 9.27
N CYS A 101 -18.53 -5.98 9.22
CA CYS A 101 -17.85 -6.54 8.06
C CYS A 101 -18.70 -6.49 6.79
N VAL A 102 -18.05 -6.09 5.69
CA VAL A 102 -18.62 -6.14 4.34
C VAL A 102 -17.63 -6.79 3.37
N THR A 103 -18.16 -7.43 2.35
CA THR A 103 -17.42 -7.92 1.19
C THR A 103 -17.78 -7.04 0.00
N TYR A 104 -16.77 -6.56 -0.72
CA TYR A 104 -16.94 -5.78 -1.95
C TYR A 104 -16.81 -6.70 -3.15
N VAL A 105 -17.84 -6.76 -4.00
CA VAL A 105 -17.89 -7.61 -5.19
C VAL A 105 -17.91 -6.74 -6.44
N LEU A 106 -16.99 -6.98 -7.38
CA LEU A 106 -16.96 -6.26 -8.65
C LEU A 106 -18.21 -6.57 -9.48
N ASP A 107 -18.69 -5.60 -10.25
CA ASP A 107 -19.96 -5.62 -11.00
C ASP A 107 -20.14 -6.82 -11.95
N ASP A 108 -19.05 -7.43 -12.42
CA ASP A 108 -19.06 -8.65 -13.24
C ASP A 108 -18.82 -9.94 -12.44
N GLU A 109 -18.81 -9.86 -11.12
CA GLU A 109 -18.53 -10.95 -10.18
C GLU A 109 -17.22 -11.72 -10.43
N SER A 110 -16.26 -11.08 -11.15
CA SER A 110 -14.96 -11.70 -11.41
C SER A 110 -14.02 -11.62 -10.20
N ILE A 111 -14.22 -10.63 -9.32
CA ILE A 111 -13.36 -10.35 -8.17
C ILE A 111 -14.21 -9.97 -6.96
N ALA A 112 -13.82 -10.46 -5.76
CA ALA A 112 -14.38 -10.02 -4.50
C ALA A 112 -13.27 -9.78 -3.44
N PHE A 113 -13.46 -8.77 -2.59
CA PHE A 113 -12.59 -8.41 -1.47
C PHE A 113 -13.31 -8.79 -0.19
N THR A 114 -12.82 -9.84 0.47
CA THR A 114 -13.56 -10.53 1.55
C THR A 114 -13.23 -10.01 2.95
N GLY A 115 -12.28 -9.05 3.05
CA GLY A 115 -11.77 -8.65 4.35
C GLY A 115 -11.28 -9.86 5.16
N ASP A 116 -11.60 -9.87 6.44
CA ASP A 116 -11.29 -11.00 7.34
C ASP A 116 -12.47 -11.99 7.51
N CYS A 117 -13.56 -11.82 6.76
CA CYS A 117 -14.65 -12.79 6.81
C CYS A 117 -14.20 -14.15 6.25
N LEU A 118 -13.50 -14.16 5.11
CA LEU A 118 -12.93 -15.37 4.51
C LEU A 118 -11.47 -15.12 4.14
N LEU A 119 -10.56 -15.94 4.67
CA LEU A 119 -9.13 -15.97 4.34
C LEU A 119 -8.83 -17.19 3.46
N ILE A 120 -7.68 -17.20 2.79
CA ILE A 120 -7.24 -18.33 1.99
C ILE A 120 -7.02 -19.55 2.90
N ARG A 121 -7.82 -20.61 2.71
CA ARG A 121 -7.86 -21.81 3.56
C ARG A 121 -8.10 -21.50 5.04
N GLY A 122 -8.91 -20.48 5.32
CA GLY A 122 -9.17 -20.05 6.68
C GLY A 122 -10.31 -19.04 6.79
N SER A 123 -10.40 -18.42 7.95
CA SER A 123 -11.29 -17.31 8.26
C SER A 123 -10.65 -16.42 9.31
N GLY A 124 -11.07 -15.18 9.42
CA GLY A 124 -10.76 -14.35 10.57
C GLY A 124 -11.30 -14.95 11.87
N ARG A 125 -10.91 -14.39 12.98
CA ARG A 125 -11.41 -14.75 14.32
C ARG A 125 -12.77 -14.07 14.58
N THR A 126 -13.49 -14.53 15.62
CA THR A 126 -14.83 -14.02 15.92
C THR A 126 -15.04 -13.68 17.40
N ASP A 127 -13.96 -13.59 18.17
CA ASP A 127 -13.99 -13.51 19.64
C ASP A 127 -13.78 -12.09 20.19
N PHE A 128 -13.83 -11.04 19.33
CA PHE A 128 -13.80 -9.63 19.72
C PHE A 128 -14.61 -8.74 18.77
N GLN A 129 -14.75 -7.42 19.06
CA GLN A 129 -15.47 -6.44 18.23
C GLN A 129 -16.89 -6.87 17.80
N HIS A 130 -17.64 -7.51 18.73
CA HIS A 130 -18.97 -8.06 18.46
C HIS A 130 -18.97 -9.12 17.35
N GLY A 131 -17.89 -9.89 17.25
CA GLY A 131 -17.80 -11.02 16.35
C GLY A 131 -18.77 -12.15 16.73
N ASP A 132 -19.20 -12.93 15.74
CA ASP A 132 -20.11 -14.05 15.91
C ASP A 132 -19.81 -15.15 14.90
N ALA A 133 -19.43 -16.33 15.39
CA ALA A 133 -19.05 -17.45 14.54
C ALA A 133 -20.22 -17.98 13.69
N ARG A 134 -21.46 -17.94 14.21
CA ARG A 134 -22.63 -18.35 13.44
C ARG A 134 -22.93 -17.39 12.31
N ALA A 135 -22.87 -16.08 12.62
CA ALA A 135 -23.03 -15.04 11.61
C ALA A 135 -21.95 -15.17 10.52
N MET A 136 -20.69 -15.41 10.89
CA MET A 136 -19.60 -15.61 9.92
C MET A 136 -19.85 -16.82 9.03
N TYR A 137 -20.22 -17.95 9.58
CA TYR A 137 -20.54 -19.14 8.79
C TYR A 137 -21.62 -18.84 7.75
N ARG A 138 -22.71 -18.20 8.16
CA ARG A 138 -23.84 -17.84 7.29
C ARG A 138 -23.43 -16.80 6.25
N SER A 139 -22.62 -15.81 6.64
CA SER A 139 -22.09 -14.80 5.73
C SER A 139 -21.23 -15.43 4.63
N VAL A 140 -20.27 -16.26 5.00
CA VAL A 140 -19.40 -16.91 4.01
C VAL A 140 -20.18 -17.84 3.09
N ARG A 141 -20.99 -18.72 3.65
CA ARG A 141 -21.77 -19.70 2.87
C ARG A 141 -22.86 -19.06 2.00
N GLY A 142 -23.51 -17.99 2.50
CA GLY A 142 -24.64 -17.34 1.84
C GLY A 142 -24.29 -16.16 0.97
N GLN A 143 -23.16 -15.47 1.20
CA GLN A 143 -22.81 -14.25 0.48
C GLN A 143 -21.54 -14.38 -0.37
N ILE A 144 -20.56 -15.18 0.05
CA ILE A 144 -19.26 -15.28 -0.64
C ILE A 144 -19.22 -16.57 -1.48
N LEU A 145 -19.47 -17.72 -0.89
CA LEU A 145 -19.39 -19.00 -1.61
C LEU A 145 -20.55 -19.23 -2.59
N THR A 146 -21.53 -18.33 -2.68
CA THR A 146 -22.57 -18.29 -3.72
C THR A 146 -22.13 -17.58 -4.99
N LEU A 147 -21.03 -16.84 -4.96
CA LEU A 147 -20.44 -16.23 -6.15
C LEU A 147 -20.01 -17.28 -7.18
N PRO A 148 -19.83 -16.89 -8.45
CA PRO A 148 -19.37 -17.81 -9.49
C PRO A 148 -18.08 -18.55 -9.10
N PRO A 149 -17.90 -19.82 -9.46
CA PRO A 149 -16.72 -20.61 -9.10
C PRO A 149 -15.39 -19.97 -9.47
N PHE A 150 -15.36 -19.23 -10.60
CA PHE A 150 -14.18 -18.53 -11.10
C PHE A 150 -13.90 -17.19 -10.43
N CYS A 151 -14.80 -16.66 -9.59
CA CYS A 151 -14.60 -15.40 -8.88
C CYS A 151 -13.35 -15.48 -8.01
N LEU A 152 -12.42 -14.56 -8.24
CA LEU A 152 -11.19 -14.45 -7.46
C LEU A 152 -11.47 -13.71 -6.15
N LEU A 153 -10.97 -14.27 -5.06
CA LEU A 153 -11.16 -13.75 -3.71
C LEU A 153 -9.84 -13.17 -3.19
N TYR A 154 -9.88 -11.91 -2.79
CA TYR A 154 -8.77 -11.17 -2.18
C TYR A 154 -9.11 -10.89 -0.71
N PRO A 155 -8.54 -11.63 0.24
CA PRO A 155 -8.70 -11.35 1.67
C PRO A 155 -7.85 -10.17 2.12
N ALA A 156 -8.15 -9.61 3.30
CA ALA A 156 -7.32 -8.57 3.89
C ALA A 156 -5.99 -9.10 4.43
N HIS A 157 -5.98 -10.35 4.90
CA HIS A 157 -4.79 -10.98 5.47
C HIS A 157 -4.44 -12.30 4.79
N ASP A 158 -3.12 -12.56 4.69
CA ASP A 158 -2.56 -13.88 4.43
C ASP A 158 -1.27 -14.07 5.25
N TYR A 159 -1.14 -15.25 5.85
CA TYR A 159 0.00 -15.61 6.71
C TYR A 159 0.94 -16.63 6.05
N ARG A 160 0.76 -16.93 4.78
CA ARG A 160 1.46 -17.99 4.04
C ARG A 160 2.13 -17.50 2.75
N GLY A 161 2.03 -16.20 2.44
CA GLY A 161 2.54 -15.61 1.22
C GLY A 161 1.63 -15.82 0.00
N LEU A 162 0.35 -16.13 0.23
CA LEU A 162 -0.67 -16.25 -0.80
C LEU A 162 -1.44 -14.94 -0.92
N THR A 163 -1.77 -14.50 -2.13
CA THR A 163 -2.43 -13.21 -2.36
C THR A 163 -3.87 -13.35 -2.84
N VAL A 164 -4.22 -14.46 -3.45
CA VAL A 164 -5.50 -14.67 -4.10
C VAL A 164 -5.89 -16.14 -4.06
N THR A 165 -7.19 -16.39 -3.98
CA THR A 165 -7.81 -17.71 -4.14
C THR A 165 -9.05 -17.57 -5.02
N SER A 166 -9.85 -18.64 -5.19
CA SER A 166 -11.11 -18.60 -5.90
C SER A 166 -12.25 -19.17 -5.06
N VAL A 167 -13.47 -18.82 -5.43
CA VAL A 167 -14.67 -19.39 -4.79
C VAL A 167 -14.67 -20.91 -4.88
N GLU A 168 -14.28 -21.48 -6.04
CA GLU A 168 -14.21 -22.94 -6.21
C GLU A 168 -13.21 -23.58 -5.26
N GLU A 169 -12.01 -22.98 -5.14
CA GLU A 169 -10.99 -23.49 -4.23
C GLU A 169 -11.41 -23.44 -2.77
N GLU A 170 -11.98 -22.32 -2.32
CA GLU A 170 -12.41 -22.20 -0.92
C GLU A 170 -13.62 -23.09 -0.63
N ARG A 171 -14.53 -23.25 -1.60
CA ARG A 171 -15.65 -24.17 -1.49
C ARG A 171 -15.20 -25.62 -1.32
N ARG A 172 -14.12 -26.03 -2.00
CA ARG A 172 -13.62 -27.41 -1.96
C ARG A 172 -12.64 -27.66 -0.82
N TYR A 173 -11.74 -26.72 -0.58
CA TYR A 173 -10.53 -26.97 0.19
C TYR A 173 -10.38 -26.11 1.44
N ASN A 174 -11.32 -25.18 1.73
CA ASN A 174 -11.25 -24.45 2.99
C ASN A 174 -11.53 -25.41 4.16
N PRO A 175 -10.55 -25.62 5.08
CA PRO A 175 -10.69 -26.62 6.15
C PRO A 175 -11.67 -26.21 7.25
N ARG A 176 -12.21 -24.99 7.20
CA ARG A 176 -13.14 -24.44 8.20
C ARG A 176 -14.54 -24.23 7.65
N LEU A 177 -14.65 -23.89 6.36
CA LEU A 177 -15.89 -23.39 5.75
C LEU A 177 -16.25 -24.10 4.44
N GLY A 178 -15.36 -24.94 3.93
CA GLY A 178 -15.57 -25.69 2.68
C GLY A 178 -16.24 -27.05 2.88
N GLY A 179 -16.49 -27.74 1.77
CA GLY A 179 -17.05 -29.11 1.76
C GLY A 179 -18.33 -29.22 2.54
N GLU A 180 -18.43 -30.32 3.30
CA GLU A 180 -19.60 -30.72 4.12
C GLU A 180 -19.51 -30.17 5.57
N ILE A 181 -18.58 -29.25 5.88
CA ILE A 181 -18.43 -28.68 7.22
C ILE A 181 -19.70 -27.94 7.60
N GLY A 182 -20.33 -28.38 8.70
CA GLY A 182 -21.55 -27.78 9.22
C GLY A 182 -21.33 -26.56 10.09
N GLU A 183 -22.41 -25.78 10.31
CA GLU A 183 -22.35 -24.59 11.20
C GLU A 183 -21.86 -24.95 12.59
N GLY A 184 -22.31 -26.10 13.15
CA GLY A 184 -21.92 -26.57 14.48
C GLY A 184 -20.40 -26.83 14.60
N ASP A 185 -19.81 -27.47 13.58
CA ASP A 185 -18.37 -27.79 13.54
C ASP A 185 -17.55 -26.50 13.48
N PHE A 186 -17.95 -25.57 12.62
CA PHE A 186 -17.30 -24.25 12.50
C PHE A 186 -17.35 -23.47 13.81
N VAL A 187 -18.53 -23.37 14.43
CA VAL A 187 -18.71 -22.67 15.72
C VAL A 187 -17.88 -23.32 16.81
N GLY A 188 -17.89 -24.65 16.89
CA GLY A 188 -17.06 -25.39 17.84
C GLY A 188 -15.56 -25.12 17.67
N TYR A 189 -15.10 -25.08 16.42
CA TYR A 189 -13.72 -24.72 16.10
C TYR A 189 -13.39 -23.29 16.53
N MET A 190 -14.22 -22.30 16.14
CA MET A 190 -13.97 -20.89 16.41
C MET A 190 -13.96 -20.56 17.90
N ASN A 191 -14.82 -21.15 18.70
CA ASN A 191 -14.88 -20.96 20.14
C ASN A 191 -13.66 -21.50 20.90
N ASN A 192 -12.85 -22.34 20.25
CA ASN A 192 -11.66 -22.94 20.84
C ASN A 192 -10.35 -22.46 20.18
N LEU A 193 -10.38 -21.35 19.42
CA LEU A 193 -9.21 -20.88 18.68
C LEU A 193 -8.07 -20.38 19.59
N GLY A 194 -8.38 -19.75 20.73
CA GLY A 194 -7.43 -19.37 21.78
C GLY A 194 -6.27 -18.46 21.32
N LEU A 195 -6.51 -17.60 20.33
CA LEU A 195 -5.47 -16.72 19.76
C LEU A 195 -5.22 -15.50 20.67
N PRO A 196 -3.94 -15.04 20.79
CA PRO A 196 -3.66 -13.77 21.47
C PRO A 196 -4.35 -12.60 20.77
N HIS A 197 -4.65 -11.53 21.50
CA HIS A 197 -5.21 -10.32 20.91
C HIS A 197 -4.21 -9.66 19.95
N PRO A 198 -4.70 -8.95 18.89
CA PRO A 198 -3.86 -8.15 18.03
C PRO A 198 -3.09 -7.08 18.84
N LYS A 199 -1.79 -6.94 18.58
CA LYS A 199 -0.91 -6.06 19.36
C LYS A 199 -1.31 -4.58 19.34
N LEU A 200 -1.93 -4.13 18.27
CA LEU A 200 -2.32 -2.73 18.06
C LEU A 200 -3.81 -2.47 18.36
N MET A 201 -4.56 -3.45 18.86
CA MET A 201 -6.02 -3.34 19.03
C MET A 201 -6.44 -2.12 19.83
N ASP A 202 -5.73 -1.82 20.93
CA ASP A 202 -6.06 -0.71 21.81
C ASP A 202 -5.80 0.68 21.17
N VAL A 203 -5.05 0.74 20.07
CA VAL A 203 -4.76 1.95 19.30
C VAL A 203 -5.57 1.99 18.01
N ALA A 204 -5.56 0.88 17.26
CA ALA A 204 -6.17 0.84 15.94
C ALA A 204 -7.69 0.91 15.98
N VAL A 205 -8.35 0.18 16.90
CA VAL A 205 -9.82 0.16 16.95
C VAL A 205 -10.41 1.53 17.27
N PRO A 206 -9.97 2.27 18.32
CA PRO A 206 -10.45 3.63 18.55
C PRO A 206 -10.18 4.59 17.39
N ALA A 207 -8.98 4.53 16.79
CA ALA A 207 -8.64 5.37 15.65
C ALA A 207 -9.52 5.07 14.43
N ASN A 208 -9.77 3.79 14.14
CA ASN A 208 -10.59 3.36 13.01
C ASN A 208 -12.08 3.62 13.21
N LEU A 209 -12.55 3.64 14.44
CA LEU A 209 -13.91 4.15 14.78
C LEU A 209 -14.07 5.64 14.45
N CYS A 210 -12.97 6.38 14.29
CA CYS A 210 -12.91 7.76 13.79
C CYS A 210 -12.35 7.84 12.37
N CYS A 211 -12.41 6.75 11.57
CA CYS A 211 -11.93 6.68 10.19
C CYS A 211 -10.43 7.00 10.02
N GLY A 212 -9.60 6.67 11.00
CA GLY A 212 -8.17 7.00 11.00
C GLY A 212 -7.86 8.49 11.22
N ARG A 213 -8.85 9.28 11.64
CA ARG A 213 -8.64 10.69 11.97
C ARG A 213 -7.79 10.80 13.23
N PRO A 214 -6.63 11.47 13.17
CA PRO A 214 -5.81 11.67 14.36
C PRO A 214 -6.39 12.74 15.30
N ASP A 215 -6.05 12.67 16.57
CA ASP A 215 -6.45 13.67 17.59
C ASP A 215 -5.75 15.03 17.43
N GLY A 216 -4.86 15.18 16.46
CA GLY A 216 -4.11 16.39 16.12
C GLY A 216 -3.88 16.54 14.62
N PRO A 217 -3.12 17.56 14.18
CA PRO A 217 -2.80 17.73 12.77
C PRO A 217 -1.87 16.59 12.33
N ALA A 218 -2.42 15.48 11.88
CA ALA A 218 -1.65 14.47 11.15
C ALA A 218 -1.68 14.82 9.67
N THR A 219 -0.52 15.07 9.19
CA THR A 219 -0.22 15.15 7.78
C THR A 219 0.65 13.96 7.41
N LEU A 220 0.60 13.53 6.16
CA LEU A 220 1.68 12.71 5.61
C LEU A 220 3.02 13.38 5.97
N PRO A 221 4.10 12.60 6.16
CA PRO A 221 5.41 13.19 6.39
C PRO A 221 5.62 14.35 5.42
N PRO A 222 6.11 15.51 5.88
CA PRO A 222 6.34 16.64 4.99
C PRO A 222 7.27 16.20 3.87
N GLU A 223 6.91 16.53 2.64
CA GLU A 223 7.81 16.28 1.50
C GLU A 223 9.09 17.07 1.73
N PRO A 224 10.27 16.47 1.46
CA PRO A 224 11.53 17.18 1.58
C PRO A 224 11.51 18.45 0.73
N SER A 225 11.89 19.59 1.31
CA SER A 225 11.80 20.91 0.67
C SER A 225 13.11 21.38 0.01
N TRP A 226 14.16 20.55 0.03
CA TRP A 226 15.49 20.92 -0.49
C TRP A 226 15.60 20.83 -2.03
N ALA A 227 14.67 20.12 -2.68
CA ALA A 227 14.50 20.07 -4.14
C ALA A 227 13.09 19.62 -4.48
N PRO A 228 12.60 19.81 -5.73
CA PRO A 228 11.37 19.19 -6.21
C PRO A 228 11.57 17.67 -6.38
N LEU A 229 11.11 16.91 -5.40
CA LEU A 229 11.24 15.45 -5.36
C LEU A 229 9.91 14.76 -5.63
N THR A 230 9.98 13.57 -6.20
CA THR A 230 8.83 12.68 -6.36
C THR A 230 9.03 11.46 -5.48
N TYR A 231 8.10 11.19 -4.57
CA TYR A 231 8.09 9.91 -3.84
C TYR A 231 7.53 8.82 -4.75
N THR A 232 8.22 7.70 -4.86
CA THR A 232 7.85 6.59 -5.76
C THR A 232 7.20 5.45 -5.00
N PHE A 233 6.46 4.60 -5.70
CA PHE A 233 5.91 3.35 -5.13
C PHE A 233 6.99 2.40 -4.59
N ALA A 234 8.23 2.51 -5.10
CA ALA A 234 9.38 1.78 -4.55
C ALA A 234 9.80 2.25 -3.14
N GLY A 235 9.17 3.30 -2.61
CA GLY A 235 9.44 3.79 -1.26
C GLY A 235 10.68 4.68 -1.14
N ILE A 236 11.08 5.33 -2.23
CA ILE A 236 12.21 6.25 -2.29
C ILE A 236 11.82 7.58 -2.94
N PHE A 237 12.53 8.64 -2.62
CA PHE A 237 12.44 9.88 -3.37
C PHE A 237 13.30 9.81 -4.63
N GLU A 238 12.78 10.39 -5.71
CA GLU A 238 13.52 10.63 -6.96
C GLU A 238 13.60 12.10 -7.27
N ILE A 239 14.75 12.50 -7.84
CA ILE A 239 15.00 13.82 -8.39
C ILE A 239 15.15 13.73 -9.90
N GLN A 240 14.52 14.66 -10.62
CA GLN A 240 14.67 14.76 -12.07
C GLN A 240 16.02 15.38 -12.43
N PRO A 241 16.62 15.07 -13.60
CA PRO A 241 17.93 15.60 -14.00
C PRO A 241 18.02 17.13 -13.95
N GLU A 242 17.02 17.84 -14.46
CA GLU A 242 16.96 19.30 -14.45
C GLU A 242 17.02 19.86 -13.02
N ALA A 243 16.21 19.33 -12.11
CA ALA A 243 16.18 19.72 -10.71
C ALA A 243 17.51 19.42 -9.97
N LEU A 244 18.16 18.29 -10.33
CA LEU A 244 19.46 17.97 -9.78
C LEU A 244 20.53 18.95 -10.25
N GLU A 245 20.53 19.36 -11.52
CA GLU A 245 21.48 20.36 -12.03
C GLU A 245 21.34 21.68 -11.30
N GLU A 246 20.12 22.15 -11.05
CA GLU A 246 19.85 23.39 -10.33
C GLU A 246 20.35 23.39 -8.89
N CYS A 247 20.26 22.25 -8.18
CA CYS A 247 20.64 22.16 -6.76
C CYS A 247 22.01 21.51 -6.51
N ALA A 248 22.78 21.12 -7.52
CA ALA A 248 24.00 20.33 -7.42
C ALA A 248 25.07 20.91 -6.47
N THR A 249 25.15 22.22 -6.31
CA THR A 249 26.12 22.89 -5.42
C THR A 249 25.77 22.81 -3.94
N SER A 250 24.48 22.60 -3.60
CA SER A 250 23.98 22.58 -2.22
C SER A 250 23.89 21.20 -1.60
N ILE A 251 24.04 20.15 -2.38
CA ILE A 251 23.84 18.75 -2.01
C ILE A 251 25.12 17.94 -2.16
N GLN A 252 25.06 16.67 -1.74
CA GLN A 252 26.12 15.69 -1.99
C GLN A 252 25.65 14.74 -3.10
N ILE A 253 26.43 14.60 -4.15
CA ILE A 253 26.14 13.62 -5.22
C ILE A 253 27.11 12.46 -5.05
N ILE A 254 26.58 11.23 -4.99
CA ILE A 254 27.39 10.00 -5.00
C ILE A 254 27.12 9.19 -6.25
N ASP A 255 28.17 8.75 -6.91
CA ASP A 255 28.07 7.82 -8.04
C ASP A 255 28.41 6.42 -7.57
N VAL A 256 27.43 5.53 -7.64
CA VAL A 256 27.52 4.15 -7.11
C VAL A 256 27.83 3.12 -8.20
N ARG A 257 28.29 3.58 -9.36
CA ARG A 257 28.75 2.71 -10.45
C ARG A 257 30.13 2.11 -10.15
N GLU A 258 30.47 1.08 -10.92
CA GLU A 258 31.84 0.56 -10.91
C GLU A 258 32.83 1.55 -11.53
N ARG A 259 34.13 1.34 -11.27
CA ARG A 259 35.17 2.28 -11.69
C ARG A 259 35.24 2.49 -13.20
N ASP A 260 35.10 1.43 -13.96
CA ASP A 260 35.13 1.45 -15.42
C ASP A 260 33.92 2.20 -16.02
N GLU A 261 32.77 2.16 -15.35
CA GLU A 261 31.58 2.93 -15.74
C GLU A 261 31.72 4.42 -15.37
N PHE A 262 32.31 4.72 -14.20
CA PHE A 262 32.53 6.09 -13.71
C PHE A 262 33.50 6.87 -14.60
N ASP A 263 34.55 6.21 -15.07
CA ASP A 263 35.55 6.76 -16.00
C ASP A 263 35.22 6.46 -17.48
N GLY A 264 34.02 5.91 -17.75
CA GLY A 264 33.58 5.42 -19.06
C GLY A 264 32.85 6.46 -19.92
N PRO A 265 32.25 6.03 -21.05
CA PRO A 265 31.68 6.93 -22.07
C PRO A 265 30.55 7.83 -21.59
N LEU A 266 29.79 7.45 -20.56
CA LEU A 266 28.73 8.28 -20.01
C LEU A 266 29.26 9.48 -19.21
N GLY A 267 30.55 9.48 -18.87
CA GLY A 267 31.12 10.49 -17.98
C GLY A 267 30.48 10.42 -16.57
N ARG A 268 30.62 11.51 -15.84
CA ARG A 268 30.06 11.67 -14.48
C ARG A 268 29.55 13.08 -14.26
N ILE A 269 28.67 13.25 -13.28
CA ILE A 269 28.20 14.57 -12.87
C ILE A 269 29.33 15.30 -12.15
N HIS A 270 29.49 16.60 -12.42
CA HIS A 270 30.52 17.43 -11.76
C HIS A 270 30.39 17.37 -10.23
N GLY A 271 31.52 17.14 -9.55
CA GLY A 271 31.56 17.06 -8.09
C GLY A 271 30.99 15.77 -7.49
N ALA A 272 30.56 14.81 -8.32
CA ALA A 272 30.09 13.53 -7.83
C ALA A 272 31.21 12.72 -7.15
N LYS A 273 30.99 12.30 -5.91
CA LYS A 273 31.88 11.43 -5.17
C LYS A 273 31.68 9.99 -5.60
N TRP A 274 32.73 9.32 -6.02
CA TRP A 274 32.68 7.93 -6.40
C TRP A 274 32.72 7.02 -5.16
N ILE A 275 31.64 6.27 -4.94
CA ILE A 275 31.48 5.25 -3.90
C ILE A 275 30.70 4.08 -4.50
N PRO A 276 31.35 3.01 -4.97
CA PRO A 276 30.65 1.86 -5.54
C PRO A 276 29.60 1.29 -4.59
N LEU A 277 28.49 0.78 -5.13
CA LEU A 277 27.38 0.28 -4.31
C LEU A 277 27.83 -0.76 -3.27
N GLY A 278 28.75 -1.65 -3.64
CA GLY A 278 29.29 -2.67 -2.73
C GLY A 278 30.10 -2.12 -1.56
N GLU A 279 30.69 -0.93 -1.72
CA GLU A 279 31.48 -0.27 -0.67
C GLU A 279 30.66 0.74 0.16
N LEU A 280 29.48 1.12 -0.32
CA LEU A 280 28.69 2.18 0.29
C LEU A 280 28.40 1.94 1.80
N PRO A 281 28.03 0.73 2.27
CA PRO A 281 27.76 0.50 3.69
C PRO A 281 28.96 0.81 4.59
N ALA A 282 30.20 0.53 4.12
CA ALA A 282 31.42 0.77 4.87
C ALA A 282 31.91 2.23 4.78
N ARG A 283 31.45 2.98 3.77
CA ARG A 283 31.94 4.32 3.45
C ARG A 283 30.92 5.43 3.72
N THR A 284 29.80 5.15 4.36
CA THR A 284 28.77 6.14 4.73
C THR A 284 29.31 7.24 5.62
N ALA A 285 30.34 6.98 6.43
CA ALA A 285 31.01 7.99 7.26
C ALA A 285 31.72 9.10 6.46
N GLU A 286 31.93 8.91 5.17
CA GLU A 286 32.50 9.91 4.27
C GLU A 286 31.47 10.97 3.81
N LEU A 287 30.19 10.78 4.16
CA LEU A 287 29.09 11.67 3.79
C LEU A 287 28.62 12.47 5.01
N ALA A 288 28.35 13.74 4.78
CA ALA A 288 27.79 14.63 5.80
C ALA A 288 26.30 14.30 6.01
N ARG A 289 25.88 14.13 7.27
CA ARG A 289 24.50 13.72 7.60
C ARG A 289 23.50 14.87 7.59
N ASP A 290 23.99 16.08 7.64
CA ASP A 290 23.23 17.34 7.66
C ASP A 290 23.03 17.94 6.26
N ARG A 291 23.46 17.23 5.22
CA ARG A 291 23.29 17.65 3.82
C ARG A 291 22.58 16.58 3.01
N PRO A 292 21.66 16.97 2.11
CA PRO A 292 20.99 16.04 1.22
C PRO A 292 21.98 15.23 0.37
N VAL A 293 21.63 13.96 0.09
CA VAL A 293 22.44 13.06 -0.73
C VAL A 293 21.62 12.59 -1.92
N VAL A 294 22.16 12.78 -3.12
CA VAL A 294 21.60 12.18 -4.35
C VAL A 294 22.50 11.05 -4.82
N ALA A 295 21.94 9.85 -4.90
CA ALA A 295 22.61 8.69 -5.45
C ALA A 295 22.41 8.62 -6.97
N VAL A 296 23.50 8.33 -7.69
CA VAL A 296 23.52 8.23 -9.15
C VAL A 296 24.09 6.88 -9.57
N CYS A 297 23.49 6.26 -10.57
CA CYS A 297 24.10 5.12 -11.26
C CYS A 297 23.83 5.18 -12.76
N ARG A 298 24.01 4.08 -13.49
CA ARG A 298 23.82 4.07 -14.94
C ARG A 298 22.35 4.36 -15.33
N SER A 299 21.36 3.69 -14.72
CA SER A 299 19.94 3.71 -15.12
C SER A 299 18.95 4.01 -13.99
N GLY A 300 19.41 4.30 -12.79
CA GLY A 300 18.55 4.53 -11.61
C GLY A 300 18.40 3.32 -10.67
N ALA A 301 18.60 2.08 -11.11
CA ALA A 301 18.32 0.89 -10.31
C ALA A 301 19.27 0.69 -9.11
N ARG A 302 20.58 0.77 -9.33
CA ARG A 302 21.58 0.65 -8.24
C ARG A 302 21.53 1.84 -7.29
N SER A 303 21.30 3.03 -7.80
CA SER A 303 21.16 4.24 -6.98
C SER A 303 19.87 4.25 -6.17
N ALA A 304 18.78 3.63 -6.64
CA ALA A 304 17.59 3.37 -5.85
C ALA A 304 17.92 2.48 -4.64
N GLN A 305 18.66 1.39 -4.84
CA GLN A 305 19.15 0.55 -3.74
C GLN A 305 20.06 1.31 -2.77
N ALA A 306 20.95 2.16 -3.30
CA ALA A 306 21.80 3.03 -2.50
C ALA A 306 21.00 3.99 -1.63
N SER A 307 19.92 4.59 -2.17
CA SER A 307 19.00 5.44 -1.41
C SER A 307 18.36 4.70 -0.24
N VAL A 308 17.90 3.47 -0.43
CA VAL A 308 17.38 2.62 0.66
C VAL A 308 18.45 2.34 1.72
N LEU A 309 19.68 2.03 1.32
CA LEU A 309 20.78 1.76 2.26
C LEU A 309 21.12 3.00 3.09
N LEU A 310 21.18 4.17 2.47
CA LEU A 310 21.44 5.43 3.16
C LEU A 310 20.34 5.79 4.13
N SER A 311 19.06 5.68 3.72
CA SER A 311 17.90 5.93 4.61
C SER A 311 17.90 5.00 5.82
N LYS A 312 18.17 3.70 5.63
CA LYS A 312 18.37 2.73 6.73
C LYS A 312 19.58 3.05 7.59
N GLY A 313 20.61 3.69 7.02
CA GLY A 313 21.79 4.18 7.71
C GLY A 313 21.58 5.49 8.48
N GLY A 314 20.34 6.05 8.49
CA GLY A 314 19.97 7.25 9.24
C GLY A 314 20.21 8.58 8.50
N PHE A 315 20.29 8.58 7.18
CA PHE A 315 20.21 9.79 6.37
C PHE A 315 18.74 10.15 6.10
N SER A 316 18.33 11.36 6.43
CA SER A 316 16.93 11.84 6.28
C SER A 316 16.63 12.30 4.86
N ASP A 317 17.58 12.96 4.23
CA ASP A 317 17.42 13.65 2.95
C ASP A 317 18.18 12.91 1.85
N VAL A 318 17.53 11.90 1.26
CA VAL A 318 18.13 11.04 0.24
C VAL A 318 17.20 10.94 -0.96
N ALA A 319 17.78 11.08 -2.16
CA ALA A 319 17.05 10.84 -3.40
C ALA A 319 17.88 10.03 -4.41
N ASN A 320 17.17 9.35 -5.30
CA ASN A 320 17.70 8.66 -6.49
C ASN A 320 17.62 9.59 -7.70
N LEU A 321 18.66 9.66 -8.53
CA LEU A 321 18.55 10.32 -9.84
C LEU A 321 17.67 9.48 -10.77
N ALA A 322 16.52 10.01 -11.17
CA ALA A 322 15.58 9.37 -12.07
C ALA A 322 16.25 9.05 -13.43
N GLY A 323 16.24 7.76 -13.81
CA GLY A 323 16.86 7.31 -15.06
C GLY A 323 18.39 7.31 -15.09
N GLY A 324 19.06 7.79 -14.03
CA GLY A 324 20.51 7.78 -13.88
C GLY A 324 21.27 8.52 -14.99
N MET A 325 22.55 8.17 -15.18
CA MET A 325 23.42 8.80 -16.19
C MET A 325 22.94 8.63 -17.63
N LEU A 326 22.15 7.58 -17.93
CA LEU A 326 21.58 7.42 -19.28
C LEU A 326 20.62 8.57 -19.60
N ARG A 327 19.72 8.89 -18.67
CA ARG A 327 18.75 9.96 -18.85
C ARG A 327 19.42 11.33 -18.76
N TRP A 328 20.35 11.52 -17.80
CA TRP A 328 21.16 12.72 -17.67
C TRP A 328 21.83 13.12 -18.99
N ARG A 329 22.45 12.13 -19.66
CA ARG A 329 23.10 12.35 -20.97
C ARG A 329 22.10 12.58 -22.09
N ALA A 330 21.01 11.84 -22.12
CA ALA A 330 19.99 11.95 -23.19
C ALA A 330 19.30 13.33 -23.18
N GLU A 331 19.17 13.95 -22.01
CA GLU A 331 18.59 15.29 -21.84
C GLU A 331 19.63 16.41 -22.00
N GLY A 332 20.92 16.06 -22.25
CA GLY A 332 21.96 17.03 -22.59
C GLY A 332 22.63 17.72 -21.40
N HIS A 333 22.46 17.21 -20.18
CA HIS A 333 23.07 17.78 -18.98
C HIS A 333 24.60 17.61 -18.97
N PRO A 334 25.34 18.54 -18.32
CA PRO A 334 26.81 18.57 -18.35
C PRO A 334 27.43 17.37 -17.65
N VAL A 335 28.55 16.89 -18.20
CA VAL A 335 29.33 15.77 -17.65
C VAL A 335 30.83 16.06 -17.70
N GLU A 336 31.56 15.43 -16.79
CA GLU A 336 33.02 15.38 -16.79
C GLU A 336 33.53 14.00 -17.24
N GLY A 337 34.72 13.97 -17.85
CA GLY A 337 35.45 12.74 -18.08
C GLY A 337 34.82 11.78 -19.09
N ALA A 338 33.82 12.22 -19.87
CA ALA A 338 33.31 11.42 -20.98
C ALA A 338 34.45 11.14 -21.97
N ARG A 339 34.67 9.87 -22.29
CA ARG A 339 35.60 9.44 -23.34
C ARG A 339 34.77 9.02 -24.55
N ASP A 340 35.16 9.57 -25.69
CA ASP A 340 34.60 9.17 -27.00
C ASP A 340 34.86 7.70 -27.33
#